data_fc79068e9a66455af71c82a482b11ef3
#
_entry.id   fc79068e9a66455af71c82a482b11ef3
#
_cell.length_a   1.000
_cell.length_b   1.000
_cell.length_c   1.000
_cell.angle_alpha   90.00
_cell.angle_beta   90.00
_cell.angle_gamma   90.00
#
_symmetry.space_group_name_H-M   'P 1'
#
loop_
_entity.id
_entity.type
_entity.pdbx_description
1 polymer ?
#
loop_
_entity_poly.entity_id
_entity_poly.type
_entity_poly.pdbx_seq_one_letter_code
_entity_poly.pdbx_strand_id
1 'polypeptide(L)'
;MCHALHDPAFFRFLTQIDAQLAAEARERRCPDCAGPLHVADFPRKPRGCPASVREEYSWRLSFTCGRCDARTTPASVRFLGRRVYVAVVLMLVSPPGGSAAGALAGLMAVPVRTVRRWRSWWQKDFQRTAFWQSVRERFAPPVPAEGLPQSLLARFQGLTGHERLTQLLRFVCPLSTASVIK
;
A
#
# COMPACT_ATOMS: atom_id res chain seq x y z
N MET A 1 5.61 -0.03 17.40
CA MET A 1 5.08 -0.03 16.00
C MET A 1 3.94 0.96 15.76
N CYS A 2 3.13 1.28 16.77
CA CYS A 2 2.05 2.29 16.60
C CYS A 2 2.54 3.72 16.32
N HIS A 3 3.77 4.07 16.69
CA HIS A 3 4.32 5.41 16.45
C HIS A 3 4.32 5.81 14.96
N ALA A 4 4.56 4.87 14.04
CA ALA A 4 4.54 5.15 12.60
C ALA A 4 3.19 5.68 12.08
N LEU A 5 2.07 5.31 12.73
CA LEU A 5 0.73 5.79 12.34
C LEU A 5 0.48 7.26 12.71
N HIS A 6 1.27 7.83 13.60
CA HIS A 6 1.16 9.20 14.07
C HIS A 6 2.30 10.10 13.59
N ASP A 7 3.27 9.55 12.86
CA ASP A 7 4.44 10.28 12.38
C ASP A 7 4.19 10.92 11.00
N PRO A 8 3.91 12.22 10.91
CA PRO A 8 3.72 12.90 9.62
C PRO A 8 4.95 12.83 8.72
N ALA A 9 6.17 12.78 9.29
CA ALA A 9 7.40 12.71 8.51
C ALA A 9 7.48 11.38 7.75
N PHE A 10 7.11 10.28 8.39
CA PHE A 10 7.02 8.98 7.73
C PHE A 10 6.00 8.98 6.58
N PHE A 11 4.82 9.58 6.77
CA PHE A 11 3.83 9.70 5.71
C PHE A 11 4.32 10.55 4.53
N ARG A 12 4.99 11.68 4.78
CA ARG A 12 5.61 12.49 3.71
C ARG A 12 6.71 11.73 2.98
N PHE A 13 7.50 10.94 3.69
CA PHE A 13 8.51 10.08 3.07
C PHE A 13 7.86 9.06 2.09
N LEU A 14 6.72 8.46 2.44
CA LEU A 14 5.99 7.59 1.51
C LEU A 14 5.46 8.36 0.27
N THR A 15 5.12 9.64 0.42
CA THR A 15 4.74 10.50 -0.71
C THR A 15 5.90 10.70 -1.68
N GLN A 16 7.11 10.89 -1.16
CA GLN A 16 8.32 11.02 -1.98
C GLN A 16 8.63 9.72 -2.76
N ILE A 17 8.45 8.57 -2.13
CA ILE A 17 8.60 7.27 -2.82
C ILE A 17 7.60 7.14 -3.97
N ASP A 18 6.34 7.51 -3.76
CA ASP A 18 5.33 7.46 -4.81
C ASP A 18 5.65 8.42 -5.97
N ALA A 19 6.21 9.60 -5.67
CA ALA A 19 6.67 10.53 -6.69
C ALA A 19 7.80 9.94 -7.54
N GLN A 20 8.76 9.25 -6.92
CA GLN A 20 9.82 8.52 -7.62
C GLN A 20 9.26 7.42 -8.55
N LEU A 21 8.36 6.57 -8.02
CA LEU A 21 7.70 5.52 -8.79
C LEU A 21 6.89 6.10 -9.97
N ALA A 22 6.30 7.27 -9.80
CA ALA A 22 5.58 7.96 -10.86
C ALA A 22 6.54 8.52 -11.93
N ALA A 23 7.66 9.11 -11.54
CA ALA A 23 8.70 9.58 -12.46
C ALA A 23 9.23 8.42 -13.31
N GLU A 24 9.61 7.30 -12.69
CA GLU A 24 10.06 6.10 -13.39
C GLU A 24 9.01 5.57 -14.37
N ALA A 25 7.72 5.58 -13.99
CA ALA A 25 6.65 5.14 -14.90
C ALA A 25 6.51 6.08 -16.10
N ARG A 26 6.68 7.40 -15.90
CA ARG A 26 6.65 8.40 -16.96
C ARG A 26 7.81 8.25 -17.95
N GLU A 27 9.02 7.97 -17.44
CA GLU A 27 10.21 7.73 -18.26
C GLU A 27 10.06 6.49 -19.13
N ARG A 28 9.44 5.42 -18.61
CA ARG A 28 9.13 4.19 -19.35
C ARG A 28 8.10 4.39 -20.46
N ARG A 29 7.38 5.53 -20.45
CA ARG A 29 6.32 5.85 -21.40
C ARG A 29 5.11 4.91 -21.33
N CYS A 30 4.19 5.05 -22.27
CA CYS A 30 2.99 4.23 -22.33
C CYS A 30 3.34 2.76 -22.60
N PRO A 31 2.86 1.81 -21.79
CA PRO A 31 3.15 0.39 -21.98
C PRO A 31 2.53 -0.18 -23.26
N ASP A 32 1.47 0.44 -23.79
CA ASP A 32 0.74 -0.07 -24.95
C ASP A 32 1.30 0.45 -26.29
N CYS A 33 1.80 1.70 -26.33
CA CYS A 33 2.19 2.34 -27.60
C CYS A 33 3.48 3.16 -27.52
N ALA A 34 4.20 3.16 -26.39
CA ALA A 34 5.38 3.95 -26.10
C ALA A 34 5.19 5.48 -26.28
N GLY A 35 3.95 5.96 -26.32
CA GLY A 35 3.62 7.39 -26.41
C GLY A 35 3.93 8.15 -25.11
N PRO A 36 3.98 9.50 -25.17
CA PRO A 36 4.23 10.33 -24.00
C PRO A 36 3.09 10.22 -22.99
N LEU A 37 3.45 10.26 -21.70
CA LEU A 37 2.49 10.23 -20.60
C LEU A 37 2.29 11.62 -20.00
N HIS A 38 1.05 12.09 -19.95
CA HIS A 38 0.62 13.35 -19.36
C HIS A 38 -0.03 13.11 -18.01
N VAL A 39 0.20 14.02 -17.05
CA VAL A 39 -0.37 13.92 -15.70
C VAL A 39 -1.90 13.91 -15.76
N ALA A 40 -2.51 12.94 -15.10
CA ALA A 40 -3.96 12.75 -15.01
C ALA A 40 -4.33 12.18 -13.64
N ASP A 41 -3.84 12.83 -12.59
CA ASP A 41 -4.09 12.44 -11.21
C ASP A 41 -5.59 12.43 -10.90
N PHE A 42 -5.98 11.59 -9.94
CA PHE A 42 -7.38 11.49 -9.58
C PHE A 42 -7.59 11.49 -8.06
N PRO A 43 -8.73 12.05 -7.59
CA PRO A 43 -8.99 12.24 -6.18
C PRO A 43 -9.19 10.92 -5.45
N ARG A 44 -8.75 10.88 -4.20
CA ARG A 44 -8.95 9.82 -3.23
C ARG A 44 -9.48 10.38 -1.91
N LYS A 45 -10.13 9.52 -1.14
CA LYS A 45 -10.59 9.83 0.23
C LYS A 45 -9.77 8.99 1.20
N PRO A 46 -8.54 9.39 1.56
CA PRO A 46 -7.68 8.61 2.41
C PRO A 46 -8.27 8.51 3.82
N ARG A 47 -8.19 7.30 4.39
CA ARG A 47 -8.57 7.05 5.77
C ARG A 47 -7.35 6.54 6.53
N GLY A 48 -7.15 7.08 7.74
CA GLY A 48 -6.09 6.62 8.62
C GLY A 48 -4.74 7.31 8.44
N CYS A 49 -4.64 8.35 7.61
CA CYS A 49 -3.47 9.24 7.63
C CYS A 49 -3.65 10.36 8.66
N PRO A 50 -2.56 10.91 9.23
CA PRO A 50 -2.61 12.10 10.07
C PRO A 50 -3.28 13.27 9.35
N ALA A 51 -4.00 14.11 10.11
CA ALA A 51 -4.71 15.26 9.54
C ALA A 51 -3.78 16.23 8.78
N SER A 52 -2.55 16.40 9.29
CA SER A 52 -1.53 17.29 8.72
C SER A 52 -0.99 16.90 7.35
N VAL A 53 -1.21 15.66 6.90
CA VAL A 53 -0.78 15.14 5.58
C VAL A 53 -1.95 14.70 4.71
N ARG A 54 -3.19 14.91 5.15
CA ARG A 54 -4.38 14.40 4.47
C ARG A 54 -4.53 14.94 3.05
N GLU A 55 -4.18 16.17 2.81
CA GLU A 55 -4.24 16.78 1.49
C GLU A 55 -3.31 16.09 0.50
N GLU A 56 -2.07 15.83 0.89
CA GLU A 56 -1.09 15.10 0.08
C GLU A 56 -1.57 13.68 -0.27
N TYR A 57 -2.37 13.06 0.59
CA TYR A 57 -2.96 11.74 0.40
C TYR A 57 -4.30 11.76 -0.33
N SER A 58 -4.84 12.93 -0.64
CA SER A 58 -6.10 13.07 -1.36
C SER A 58 -5.98 12.85 -2.87
N TRP A 59 -4.76 12.69 -3.38
CA TRP A 59 -4.49 12.50 -4.80
C TRP A 59 -3.70 11.22 -5.07
N ARG A 60 -4.12 10.50 -6.08
CA ARG A 60 -3.43 9.31 -6.61
C ARG A 60 -2.76 9.69 -7.93
N LEU A 61 -1.44 9.56 -7.97
CA LEU A 61 -0.65 9.82 -9.17
C LEU A 61 -1.07 8.87 -10.31
N SER A 62 -1.30 9.43 -11.47
CA SER A 62 -1.72 8.70 -12.67
C SER A 62 -1.39 9.50 -13.93
N PHE A 63 -1.37 8.81 -15.06
CA PHE A 63 -1.09 9.40 -16.36
C PHE A 63 -2.12 8.96 -17.39
N THR A 64 -2.28 9.78 -18.44
CA THR A 64 -2.97 9.42 -19.68
C THR A 64 -1.99 9.53 -20.84
N CYS A 65 -2.00 8.57 -21.74
CA CYS A 65 -1.15 8.59 -22.93
C CYS A 65 -1.68 9.60 -23.94
N GLY A 66 -0.81 10.49 -24.42
CA GLY A 66 -1.16 11.47 -25.45
C GLY A 66 -1.34 10.89 -26.86
N ARG A 67 -1.09 9.59 -27.06
CA ARG A 67 -1.26 8.92 -28.36
C ARG A 67 -2.45 7.96 -28.42
N CYS A 68 -2.68 7.16 -27.37
CA CYS A 68 -3.72 6.12 -27.37
C CYS A 68 -4.73 6.27 -26.25
N ASP A 69 -4.70 7.35 -25.49
CA ASP A 69 -5.56 7.68 -24.35
C ASP A 69 -5.59 6.62 -23.23
N ALA A 70 -4.73 5.61 -23.32
CA ALA A 70 -4.61 4.59 -22.29
C ALA A 70 -4.17 5.20 -20.94
N ARG A 71 -4.82 4.77 -19.86
CA ARG A 71 -4.49 5.22 -18.51
C ARG A 71 -3.41 4.36 -17.88
N THR A 72 -2.34 4.99 -17.42
CA THR A 72 -1.25 4.34 -16.67
C THR A 72 -1.25 4.85 -15.23
N THR A 73 -1.47 3.93 -14.28
CA THR A 73 -1.38 4.25 -12.85
C THR A 73 -0.14 3.58 -12.27
N PRO A 74 0.87 4.34 -11.83
CA PRO A 74 2.10 3.79 -11.24
C PRO A 74 1.82 2.94 -10.00
N ALA A 75 2.75 2.06 -9.62
CA ALA A 75 2.72 1.41 -8.31
C ALA A 75 2.77 2.45 -7.19
N SER A 76 2.30 2.10 -6.00
CA SER A 76 2.24 3.01 -4.86
C SER A 76 2.52 2.29 -3.56
N VAL A 77 3.33 2.90 -2.71
CA VAL A 77 3.51 2.50 -1.31
C VAL A 77 2.46 3.14 -0.39
N ARG A 78 1.76 4.17 -0.85
CA ARG A 78 0.71 4.85 -0.07
C ARG A 78 -0.62 4.11 -0.11
N PHE A 79 -0.99 3.55 -1.25
CA PHE A 79 -2.33 2.97 -1.47
C PHE A 79 -2.22 1.51 -1.91
N LEU A 80 -2.97 0.63 -1.26
CA LEU A 80 -3.06 -0.77 -1.61
C LEU A 80 -4.38 -1.04 -2.34
N GLY A 81 -4.30 -1.36 -3.63
CA GLY A 81 -5.45 -1.69 -4.49
C GLY A 81 -6.36 -0.50 -4.82
N ARG A 82 -7.54 -0.80 -5.35
CA ARG A 82 -8.55 0.20 -5.75
C ARG A 82 -9.22 0.91 -4.56
N ARG A 83 -9.13 0.34 -3.36
CA ARG A 83 -9.79 0.88 -2.17
C ARG A 83 -8.94 1.99 -1.56
N VAL A 84 -9.60 2.97 -0.98
CA VAL A 84 -9.04 4.23 -0.47
C VAL A 84 -8.34 4.03 0.88
N TYR A 85 -7.61 2.94 1.04
CA TYR A 85 -6.91 2.64 2.28
C TYR A 85 -5.43 2.91 2.13
N VAL A 86 -4.89 3.64 3.08
CA VAL A 86 -3.46 3.86 3.19
C VAL A 86 -2.78 2.52 3.49
N ALA A 87 -1.81 2.13 2.68
CA ALA A 87 -1.18 0.81 2.78
C ALA A 87 -0.55 0.55 4.15
N VAL A 88 0.10 1.56 4.73
CA VAL A 88 0.70 1.49 6.06
C VAL A 88 -0.33 1.20 7.15
N VAL A 89 -1.52 1.79 7.05
CA VAL A 89 -2.62 1.55 7.99
C VAL A 89 -3.11 0.12 7.90
N LEU A 90 -3.32 -0.37 6.68
CA LEU A 90 -3.75 -1.75 6.45
C LEU A 90 -2.78 -2.75 7.08
N MET A 91 -1.48 -2.48 7.03
CA MET A 91 -0.45 -3.32 7.63
C MET A 91 -0.40 -3.24 9.15
N LEU A 92 -0.44 -2.03 9.71
CA LEU A 92 -0.23 -1.82 11.14
C LEU A 92 -1.45 -2.13 12.00
N VAL A 93 -2.67 -2.09 11.44
CA VAL A 93 -3.90 -2.42 12.17
C VAL A 93 -4.33 -3.89 12.02
N SER A 94 -3.58 -4.69 11.29
CA SER A 94 -3.93 -6.09 10.98
C SER A 94 -3.12 -7.18 11.72
N PRO A 95 -2.39 -6.90 12.82
CA PRO A 95 -1.73 -7.96 13.56
C PRO A 95 -2.76 -8.96 14.12
N PRO A 96 -2.47 -10.26 14.13
CA PRO A 96 -3.25 -11.23 14.85
C PRO A 96 -3.12 -10.99 16.37
N GLY A 97 -4.21 -11.03 17.07
CA GLY A 97 -4.24 -11.01 18.55
C GLY A 97 -3.94 -9.66 19.22
N GLY A 98 -4.69 -9.29 20.20
CA GLY A 98 -4.27 -8.41 21.27
C GLY A 98 -4.79 -6.98 21.28
N SER A 99 -4.84 -6.24 20.24
CA SER A 99 -5.51 -4.93 20.28
C SER A 99 -6.97 -5.09 19.89
N ALA A 100 -7.87 -4.71 20.78
CA ALA A 100 -9.29 -4.70 20.47
C ALA A 100 -9.53 -3.92 19.18
N ALA A 101 -10.24 -4.53 18.24
CA ALA A 101 -10.54 -3.88 16.94
C ALA A 101 -11.21 -2.52 17.13
N GLY A 102 -11.91 -2.32 18.27
CA GLY A 102 -12.50 -1.05 18.66
C GLY A 102 -11.48 0.06 18.93
N ALA A 103 -10.43 -0.23 19.69
CA ALA A 103 -9.37 0.76 19.97
C ALA A 103 -8.65 1.19 18.68
N LEU A 104 -8.33 0.24 17.82
CA LEU A 104 -7.74 0.54 16.50
C LEU A 104 -8.69 1.34 15.61
N ALA A 105 -9.98 1.00 15.61
CA ALA A 105 -11.00 1.71 14.86
C ALA A 105 -11.12 3.17 15.29
N GLY A 106 -11.12 3.43 16.62
CA GLY A 106 -11.11 4.78 17.19
C GLY A 106 -9.84 5.56 16.78
N LEU A 107 -8.67 4.95 16.97
CA LEU A 107 -7.38 5.56 16.60
C LEU A 107 -7.32 5.99 15.13
N MET A 108 -7.89 5.19 14.24
CA MET A 108 -7.84 5.42 12.80
C MET A 108 -9.06 6.16 12.23
N ALA A 109 -9.99 6.56 13.09
CA ALA A 109 -11.28 7.15 12.71
C ALA A 109 -12.02 6.35 11.62
N VAL A 110 -12.04 5.01 11.78
CA VAL A 110 -12.72 4.10 10.85
C VAL A 110 -13.68 3.17 11.58
N PRO A 111 -14.76 2.67 10.96
CA PRO A 111 -15.65 1.69 11.57
C PRO A 111 -14.92 0.39 11.93
N VAL A 112 -15.27 -0.23 13.07
CA VAL A 112 -14.71 -1.54 13.53
C VAL A 112 -14.80 -2.61 12.44
N ARG A 113 -15.90 -2.65 11.70
CA ARG A 113 -16.08 -3.56 10.54
C ARG A 113 -14.98 -3.40 9.49
N THR A 114 -14.44 -2.20 9.33
CA THR A 114 -13.35 -1.92 8.38
C THR A 114 -12.04 -2.57 8.85
N VAL A 115 -11.71 -2.45 10.14
CA VAL A 115 -10.53 -3.10 10.73
C VAL A 115 -10.63 -4.63 10.60
N ARG A 116 -11.81 -5.20 10.92
CA ARG A 116 -12.05 -6.65 10.78
C ARG A 116 -11.89 -7.12 9.34
N ARG A 117 -12.38 -6.34 8.36
CA ARG A 117 -12.21 -6.64 6.93
C ARG A 117 -10.75 -6.58 6.51
N TRP A 118 -9.95 -5.65 7.00
CA TRP A 118 -8.52 -5.58 6.70
C TRP A 118 -7.76 -6.78 7.25
N ARG A 119 -8.08 -7.23 8.46
CA ARG A 119 -7.52 -8.45 9.03
C ARG A 119 -7.88 -9.69 8.21
N SER A 120 -9.16 -9.82 7.84
CA SER A 120 -9.63 -10.91 7.00
C SER A 120 -8.95 -10.91 5.63
N TRP A 121 -8.69 -9.74 5.04
CA TRP A 121 -8.01 -9.62 3.76
C TRP A 121 -6.60 -10.24 3.81
N TRP A 122 -5.81 -9.96 4.84
CA TRP A 122 -4.49 -10.57 5.00
C TRP A 122 -4.55 -12.08 5.12
N GLN A 123 -5.50 -12.59 5.88
CA GLN A 123 -5.63 -14.02 6.18
C GLN A 123 -6.21 -14.84 5.03
N LYS A 124 -7.03 -14.24 4.17
CA LYS A 124 -7.81 -14.95 3.14
C LYS A 124 -7.45 -14.50 1.73
N ASP A 125 -7.54 -13.20 1.47
CA ASP A 125 -7.48 -12.68 0.10
C ASP A 125 -6.05 -12.48 -0.38
N PHE A 126 -5.16 -11.94 0.47
CA PHE A 126 -3.75 -11.72 0.12
C PHE A 126 -3.06 -13.00 -0.32
N GLN A 127 -3.28 -14.08 0.40
CA GLN A 127 -2.68 -15.37 0.12
C GLN A 127 -3.10 -15.96 -1.24
N ARG A 128 -4.24 -15.55 -1.75
CA ARG A 128 -4.78 -15.98 -3.05
C ARG A 128 -4.38 -15.07 -4.20
N THR A 129 -3.73 -13.94 -3.93
CA THR A 129 -3.30 -13.06 -5.01
C THR A 129 -2.25 -13.73 -5.88
N ALA A 130 -2.34 -13.53 -7.20
CA ALA A 130 -1.32 -14.01 -8.14
C ALA A 130 0.08 -13.49 -7.76
N PHE A 131 0.15 -12.25 -7.26
CA PHE A 131 1.39 -11.69 -6.71
C PHE A 131 1.98 -12.57 -5.61
N TRP A 132 1.22 -12.89 -4.55
CA TRP A 132 1.73 -13.70 -3.45
C TRP A 132 2.14 -15.09 -3.91
N GLN A 133 1.33 -15.72 -4.74
CA GLN A 133 1.63 -17.05 -5.27
C GLN A 133 2.94 -17.08 -6.07
N SER A 134 3.28 -16.01 -6.80
CA SER A 134 4.51 -15.93 -7.61
C SER A 134 5.77 -15.62 -6.78
N VAL A 135 5.63 -15.07 -5.55
CA VAL A 135 6.79 -14.63 -4.76
C VAL A 135 7.01 -15.40 -3.46
N ARG A 136 6.01 -16.13 -2.96
CA ARG A 136 6.06 -16.79 -1.64
C ARG A 136 7.23 -17.75 -1.48
N GLU A 137 7.62 -18.45 -2.55
CA GLU A 137 8.71 -19.44 -2.56
C GLU A 137 10.10 -18.80 -2.46
N ARG A 138 10.22 -17.48 -2.62
CA ARG A 138 11.47 -16.75 -2.42
C ARG A 138 11.85 -16.60 -0.94
N PHE A 139 10.94 -16.93 -0.04
CA PHE A 139 11.19 -16.86 1.41
C PHE A 139 11.62 -18.22 1.97
N ALA A 140 12.83 -18.29 2.47
CA ALA A 140 13.38 -19.47 3.18
C ALA A 140 13.76 -19.07 4.62
N PRO A 141 13.15 -19.68 5.64
CA PRO A 141 12.03 -20.62 5.62
C PRO A 141 10.72 -19.93 5.17
N PRO A 142 9.66 -20.68 4.81
CA PRO A 142 8.38 -20.13 4.36
C PRO A 142 7.77 -19.16 5.37
N VAL A 143 7.03 -18.17 4.88
CA VAL A 143 6.32 -17.19 5.73
C VAL A 143 5.06 -17.85 6.31
N PRO A 144 4.91 -17.94 7.65
CA PRO A 144 3.68 -18.46 8.26
C PRO A 144 2.46 -17.62 7.89
N ALA A 145 1.45 -18.29 7.34
CA ALA A 145 0.24 -17.62 6.83
C ALA A 145 -0.61 -17.03 7.96
N GLU A 146 -0.68 -17.70 9.10
CA GLU A 146 -1.48 -17.30 10.27
C GLU A 146 -1.00 -16.00 10.87
N GLY A 147 0.30 -15.69 10.73
CA GLY A 147 0.93 -14.50 11.28
C GLY A 147 0.90 -13.27 10.37
N LEU A 148 0.29 -13.34 9.19
CA LEU A 148 0.25 -12.20 8.25
C LEU A 148 -0.50 -10.99 8.83
N PRO A 149 -0.02 -9.77 8.59
CA PRO A 149 1.19 -9.38 7.83
C PRO A 149 2.50 -9.39 8.65
N GLN A 150 2.48 -9.68 9.97
CA GLN A 150 3.65 -9.57 10.84
C GLN A 150 4.73 -10.62 10.50
N SER A 151 4.32 -11.83 10.18
CA SER A 151 5.23 -12.90 9.74
C SER A 151 5.99 -12.51 8.47
N LEU A 152 5.34 -11.76 7.56
CA LEU A 152 5.98 -11.21 6.38
C LEU A 152 6.89 -10.02 6.74
N LEU A 153 6.44 -9.11 7.60
CA LEU A 153 7.25 -7.97 8.07
C LEU A 153 8.55 -8.43 8.74
N ALA A 154 8.50 -9.53 9.48
CA ALA A 154 9.67 -10.11 10.14
C ALA A 154 10.75 -10.61 9.15
N ARG A 155 10.42 -10.76 7.87
CA ARG A 155 11.37 -11.16 6.82
C ARG A 155 12.20 -10.00 6.27
N PHE A 156 11.79 -8.77 6.55
CA PHE A 156 12.53 -7.58 6.12
C PHE A 156 13.48 -7.14 7.21
N GLN A 157 14.72 -6.83 6.81
CA GLN A 157 15.76 -6.34 7.70
C GLN A 157 15.79 -4.81 7.66
N GLY A 158 16.19 -4.19 8.75
CA GLY A 158 16.32 -2.73 8.86
C GLY A 158 16.65 -2.34 10.28
N LEU A 159 17.38 -1.22 10.44
CA LEU A 159 17.79 -0.69 11.74
C LEU A 159 16.57 -0.16 12.51
N THR A 160 15.59 0.37 11.80
CA THR A 160 14.38 0.95 12.38
C THR A 160 13.11 0.23 11.95
N GLY A 161 12.05 0.41 12.74
CA GLY A 161 10.71 -0.08 12.38
C GLY A 161 10.17 0.56 11.09
N HIS A 162 10.54 1.83 10.81
CA HIS A 162 10.17 2.54 9.59
C HIS A 162 10.84 1.96 8.36
N GLU A 163 12.12 1.61 8.43
CA GLU A 163 12.85 0.98 7.31
C GLU A 163 12.24 -0.36 6.92
N ARG A 164 12.01 -1.24 7.90
CA ARG A 164 11.36 -2.53 7.65
C ARG A 164 9.97 -2.39 7.05
N LEU A 165 9.20 -1.44 7.58
CA LEU A 165 7.85 -1.16 7.07
C LEU A 165 7.89 -0.62 5.64
N THR A 166 8.86 0.26 5.34
CA THR A 166 9.07 0.78 3.99
C THR A 166 9.43 -0.33 2.99
N GLN A 167 10.33 -1.24 3.37
CA GLN A 167 10.69 -2.39 2.54
C GLN A 167 9.47 -3.27 2.25
N LEU A 168 8.67 -3.56 3.28
CA LEU A 168 7.43 -4.31 3.09
C LEU A 168 6.44 -3.58 2.17
N LEU A 169 6.26 -2.26 2.34
CA LEU A 169 5.39 -1.46 1.48
C LEU A 169 5.87 -1.46 0.02
N ARG A 170 7.18 -1.34 -0.21
CA ARG A 170 7.78 -1.46 -1.54
C ARG A 170 7.57 -2.87 -2.13
N PHE A 171 7.73 -3.91 -1.33
CA PHE A 171 7.51 -5.28 -1.76
C PHE A 171 6.07 -5.51 -2.22
N VAL A 172 5.06 -5.02 -1.50
CA VAL A 172 3.65 -5.22 -1.85
C VAL A 172 3.08 -4.17 -2.80
N CYS A 173 3.83 -3.12 -3.15
CA CYS A 173 3.34 -2.02 -3.99
C CYS A 173 2.81 -2.46 -5.39
N PRO A 174 3.26 -3.57 -6.01
CA PRO A 174 2.65 -4.07 -7.25
C PRO A 174 1.15 -4.35 -7.12
N LEU A 175 0.68 -4.71 -5.92
CA LEU A 175 -0.76 -4.93 -5.66
C LEU A 175 -1.61 -3.66 -5.83
N SER A 176 -0.99 -2.48 -5.82
CA SER A 176 -1.68 -1.20 -6.00
C SER A 176 -2.16 -0.96 -7.44
N THR A 177 -1.54 -1.63 -8.41
CA THR A 177 -1.85 -1.53 -9.84
C THR A 177 -2.54 -2.77 -10.37
N ALA A 178 -2.33 -3.93 -9.73
CA ALA A 178 -2.98 -5.16 -10.12
C ALA A 178 -4.50 -4.94 -10.10
N SER A 179 -5.17 -5.39 -11.15
CA SER A 179 -6.63 -5.57 -11.13
C SER A 179 -6.93 -6.62 -10.08
N VAL A 180 -7.06 -6.17 -8.84
CA VAL A 180 -7.30 -7.04 -7.71
C VAL A 180 -8.66 -7.67 -7.90
N ILE A 181 -8.62 -8.89 -8.42
CA ILE A 181 -9.65 -9.91 -8.35
C ILE A 181 -11.03 -9.43 -8.84
N LYS A 182 -11.40 -9.91 -10.01
CA LYS A 182 -12.81 -10.13 -10.33
C LYS A 182 -13.39 -11.15 -9.36
#